data_29bc3e330ed2bcdf34e7953cec0e405e
#
_entry.id   29bc3e330ed2bcdf34e7953cec0e405e
#
_cell.length_a   1.000
_cell.length_b   1.000
_cell.length_c   1.000
_cell.angle_alpha   90.00
_cell.angle_beta   90.00
_cell.angle_gamma   90.00
#
_symmetry.space_group_name_H-M   'P 1'
#
loop_
_entity.id
_entity.type
_entity.pdbx_description
1 polymer ?
#
loop_
_entity_poly.entity_id
_entity_poly.type
_entity_poly.pdbx_seq_one_letter_code
_entity_poly.pdbx_strand_id
1 'polypeptide(L)'
;MQNTRLLDQFGIDMLERAGKQEPVIGRRQEIETVLQILSRRHKNNPALIGEPGVGKTAIVEGVAQYLAAGTVPEPLRGKRLYALDMASVIAGTKYRGEFEERVRDILAEVRRVQNVILFVDEMHTLVGAGAAEGAIDAANLLKPALGRGELQLIGATTLREYRSSIEKDAALERRFRAVQVREPTPEETREILAGLCPGLEAHHHVSIPQEVISAAVELSCRYLTDKFLPDKAVDLLDEGAAHVWLGGPEPA
;
A
#
# COMPACT_ATOMS: atom_id res chain seq x y z
N MET A 1 7.26 9.43 24.80
CA MET A 1 6.52 8.72 23.72
C MET A 1 5.31 9.56 23.38
N GLN A 2 5.15 9.94 22.12
CA GLN A 2 3.94 10.64 21.68
C GLN A 2 2.78 9.62 21.69
N ASN A 3 1.67 10.00 22.31
CA ASN A 3 0.51 9.12 22.44
C ASN A 3 -0.21 9.00 21.08
N THR A 4 -0.08 7.86 20.38
CA THR A 4 -0.65 7.52 19.07
C THR A 4 -1.76 6.45 19.21
N ARG A 5 -2.56 6.56 20.27
CA ARG A 5 -3.53 5.52 20.66
C ARG A 5 -4.54 5.16 19.56
N LEU A 6 -5.06 6.16 18.84
CA LEU A 6 -6.04 5.91 17.77
C LEU A 6 -5.37 5.38 16.51
N LEU A 7 -4.18 5.90 16.17
CA LEU A 7 -3.38 5.38 15.06
C LEU A 7 -2.97 3.93 15.31
N ASP A 8 -2.60 3.57 16.53
CA ASP A 8 -2.24 2.19 16.90
C ASP A 8 -3.48 1.26 16.96
N GLN A 9 -4.67 1.83 17.20
CA GLN A 9 -5.94 1.07 17.22
C GLN A 9 -6.49 0.80 15.82
N PHE A 10 -6.41 1.76 14.90
CA PHE A 10 -7.03 1.73 13.58
C PHE A 10 -6.02 1.64 12.42
N GLY A 11 -4.76 1.48 12.72
CA GLY A 11 -3.70 1.40 11.73
C GLY A 11 -2.53 0.54 12.18
N ILE A 12 -1.62 0.33 11.25
CA ILE A 12 -0.39 -0.45 11.46
C ILE A 12 0.79 0.51 11.28
N ASP A 13 1.69 0.56 12.27
CA ASP A 13 2.98 1.26 12.10
C ASP A 13 3.87 0.48 11.13
N MET A 14 4.03 1.02 9.93
CA MET A 14 4.81 0.39 8.87
C MET A 14 6.31 0.38 9.16
N LEU A 15 6.82 1.29 10.01
CA LEU A 15 8.24 1.31 10.38
C LEU A 15 8.59 0.14 11.32
N GLU A 16 7.72 -0.15 12.28
CA GLU A 16 7.90 -1.31 13.17
C GLU A 16 7.86 -2.63 12.39
N ARG A 17 7.00 -2.68 11.37
CA ARG A 17 6.90 -3.83 10.47
C ARG A 17 8.10 -3.94 9.54
N ALA A 18 8.58 -2.82 8.98
CA ALA A 18 9.72 -2.77 8.05
C ALA A 18 11.01 -3.36 8.64
N GLY A 19 11.23 -3.22 9.96
CA GLY A 19 12.39 -3.81 10.64
C GLY A 19 12.39 -5.35 10.71
N LYS A 20 11.27 -5.99 10.37
CA LYS A 20 11.07 -7.45 10.41
C LYS A 20 10.88 -8.07 9.03
N GLN A 21 10.77 -7.25 8.00
CA GLN A 21 10.51 -7.68 6.63
C GLN A 21 11.78 -7.71 5.79
N GLU A 22 11.77 -8.56 4.78
CA GLU A 22 12.81 -8.59 3.76
C GLU A 22 12.81 -7.29 2.93
N PRO A 23 13.97 -6.89 2.36
CA PRO A 23 14.04 -5.70 1.51
C PRO A 23 13.11 -5.81 0.31
N VAL A 24 12.42 -4.73 -0.01
CA VAL A 24 11.58 -4.66 -1.21
C VAL A 24 12.44 -4.68 -2.47
N ILE A 25 12.09 -5.55 -3.40
CA ILE A 25 12.85 -5.80 -4.63
C ILE A 25 12.14 -5.18 -5.83
N GLY A 26 12.91 -4.61 -6.76
CA GLY A 26 12.44 -4.21 -8.09
C GLY A 26 11.65 -2.90 -8.18
N ARG A 27 11.39 -2.16 -7.08
CA ARG A 27 10.55 -0.95 -7.06
C ARG A 27 11.28 0.35 -6.69
N ARG A 28 12.58 0.37 -6.90
CA ARG A 28 13.43 1.49 -6.47
C ARG A 28 13.02 2.84 -7.06
N GLN A 29 12.70 2.89 -8.36
CA GLN A 29 12.33 4.15 -9.04
C GLN A 29 11.02 4.72 -8.51
N GLU A 30 10.02 3.85 -8.28
CA GLU A 30 8.73 4.25 -7.71
C GLU A 30 8.89 4.72 -6.27
N ILE A 31 9.68 4.02 -5.45
CA ILE A 31 9.98 4.42 -4.07
C ILE A 31 10.67 5.79 -4.03
N GLU A 32 11.71 6.00 -4.83
CA GLU A 32 12.42 7.29 -4.93
C GLU A 32 11.45 8.41 -5.38
N THR A 33 10.57 8.14 -6.35
CA THR A 33 9.54 9.08 -6.80
C THR A 33 8.56 9.45 -5.68
N VAL A 34 8.11 8.47 -4.89
CA VAL A 34 7.23 8.70 -3.73
C VAL A 34 7.93 9.57 -2.69
N LEU A 35 9.18 9.27 -2.34
CA LEU A 35 9.98 10.07 -1.40
C LEU A 35 10.20 11.50 -1.89
N GLN A 36 10.45 11.69 -3.19
CA GLN A 36 10.55 13.02 -3.81
C GLN A 36 9.23 13.80 -3.70
N ILE A 37 8.09 13.15 -3.98
CA ILE A 37 6.77 13.79 -3.87
C ILE A 37 6.49 14.19 -2.43
N LEU A 38 6.70 13.30 -1.46
CA LEU A 38 6.51 13.58 -0.03
C LEU A 38 7.38 14.75 0.46
N SER A 39 8.54 14.97 -0.14
CA SER A 39 9.45 16.07 0.21
C SER A 39 9.06 17.43 -0.39
N ARG A 40 8.05 17.48 -1.27
CA ARG A 40 7.63 18.72 -1.94
C ARG A 40 6.87 19.64 -0.99
N ARG A 41 6.89 20.93 -1.28
CA ARG A 41 6.08 21.93 -0.57
C ARG A 41 4.59 21.87 -0.93
N HIS A 42 4.29 21.52 -2.19
CA HIS A 42 2.94 21.44 -2.73
C HIS A 42 2.74 20.17 -3.53
N LYS A 43 1.52 19.66 -3.62
CA LYS A 43 1.20 18.37 -4.24
C LYS A 43 2.11 17.28 -3.68
N ASN A 44 2.22 17.24 -2.36
CA ASN A 44 3.11 16.36 -1.60
C ASN A 44 2.45 15.06 -1.13
N ASN A 45 1.31 14.70 -1.72
CA ASN A 45 0.63 13.45 -1.45
C ASN A 45 0.71 12.58 -2.71
N PRO A 46 1.50 11.49 -2.72
CA PRO A 46 1.54 10.56 -3.83
C PRO A 46 0.27 9.71 -3.89
N ALA A 47 -0.25 9.49 -5.08
CA ALA A 47 -1.28 8.51 -5.37
C ALA A 47 -0.69 7.42 -6.27
N LEU A 48 -0.52 6.21 -5.73
CA LEU A 48 -0.05 5.04 -6.46
C LEU A 48 -1.20 4.50 -7.31
N ILE A 49 -1.03 4.54 -8.62
CA ILE A 49 -2.06 4.17 -9.58
C ILE A 49 -1.62 2.94 -10.36
N GLY A 50 -2.36 1.85 -10.23
CA GLY A 50 -2.06 0.60 -10.94
C GLY A 50 -3.12 -0.45 -10.68
N GLU A 51 -3.11 -1.49 -11.48
CA GLU A 51 -4.02 -2.61 -11.35
C GLU A 51 -3.84 -3.37 -10.02
N PRO A 52 -4.82 -4.12 -9.55
CA PRO A 52 -4.66 -4.98 -8.38
C PRO A 52 -3.50 -5.96 -8.58
N GLY A 53 -2.72 -6.23 -7.51
CA GLY A 53 -1.63 -7.21 -7.57
C GLY A 53 -0.32 -6.75 -8.22
N VAL A 54 -0.23 -5.50 -8.74
CA VAL A 54 1.04 -5.01 -9.34
C VAL A 54 2.10 -4.60 -8.32
N GLY A 55 1.82 -4.66 -7.01
CA GLY A 55 2.80 -4.37 -5.96
C GLY A 55 2.78 -2.91 -5.44
N LYS A 56 1.62 -2.23 -5.42
CA LYS A 56 1.48 -0.88 -4.84
C LYS A 56 1.86 -0.85 -3.35
N THR A 57 1.41 -1.85 -2.59
CA THR A 57 1.72 -1.96 -1.15
C THR A 57 3.20 -2.20 -0.90
N ALA A 58 3.88 -2.99 -1.74
CA ALA A 58 5.33 -3.21 -1.66
C ALA A 58 6.12 -1.89 -1.80
N ILE A 59 5.67 -0.95 -2.65
CA ILE A 59 6.29 0.38 -2.75
C ILE A 59 6.18 1.13 -1.42
N VAL A 60 5.05 1.05 -0.75
CA VAL A 60 4.82 1.70 0.56
C VAL A 60 5.67 1.06 1.65
N GLU A 61 5.81 -0.27 1.63
CA GLU A 61 6.73 -1.02 2.50
C GLU A 61 8.19 -0.58 2.28
N GLY A 62 8.59 -0.43 1.02
CA GLY A 62 9.91 0.12 0.68
C GLY A 62 10.11 1.55 1.21
N VAL A 63 9.12 2.43 1.09
CA VAL A 63 9.16 3.77 1.69
C VAL A 63 9.34 3.69 3.21
N ALA A 64 8.62 2.77 3.89
CA ALA A 64 8.77 2.54 5.32
C ALA A 64 10.19 2.07 5.70
N GLN A 65 10.80 1.21 4.88
CA GLN A 65 12.19 0.76 5.09
C GLN A 65 13.18 1.93 4.98
N TYR A 66 13.03 2.82 3.98
CA TYR A 66 13.87 4.01 3.85
C TYR A 66 13.69 4.99 5.01
N LEU A 67 12.45 5.18 5.48
CA LEU A 67 12.15 6.02 6.67
C LEU A 67 12.78 5.43 7.93
N ALA A 68 12.64 4.13 8.16
CA ALA A 68 13.20 3.42 9.32
C ALA A 68 14.73 3.47 9.33
N ALA A 69 15.38 3.32 8.17
CA ALA A 69 16.82 3.43 8.00
C ALA A 69 17.35 4.87 8.09
N GLY A 70 16.46 5.88 8.08
CA GLY A 70 16.84 7.28 8.04
C GLY A 70 17.52 7.76 6.76
N THR A 71 17.50 6.93 5.71
CA THR A 71 18.09 7.22 4.37
C THR A 71 17.13 8.00 3.48
N VAL A 72 16.52 9.04 4.03
CA VAL A 72 15.50 9.88 3.41
C VAL A 72 15.90 11.35 3.39
N PRO A 73 15.31 12.18 2.49
CA PRO A 73 15.49 13.63 2.52
C PRO A 73 15.15 14.24 3.86
N GLU A 74 15.83 15.35 4.21
CA GLU A 74 15.68 16.06 5.50
C GLU A 74 14.23 16.28 5.95
N PRO A 75 13.28 16.72 5.09
CA PRO A 75 11.88 16.92 5.51
C PRO A 75 11.15 15.65 5.96
N LEU A 76 11.69 14.47 5.64
CA LEU A 76 11.08 13.17 5.97
C LEU A 76 11.74 12.48 7.17
N ARG A 77 12.85 13.02 7.68
CA ARG A 77 13.54 12.43 8.84
C ARG A 77 12.65 12.44 10.09
N GLY A 78 12.59 11.31 10.77
CA GLY A 78 11.75 11.13 11.96
C GLY A 78 10.25 11.04 11.69
N LYS A 79 9.82 11.00 10.41
CA LYS A 79 8.44 10.71 10.07
C LYS A 79 8.12 9.24 10.35
N ARG A 80 6.89 8.99 10.82
CA ARG A 80 6.29 7.66 10.96
C ARG A 80 5.29 7.45 9.83
N LEU A 81 5.14 6.22 9.37
CA LEU A 81 4.19 5.84 8.32
C LEU A 81 3.18 4.85 8.90
N TYR A 82 1.92 5.23 8.90
CA TYR A 82 0.81 4.39 9.36
C TYR A 82 -0.07 3.96 8.19
N ALA A 83 -0.23 2.66 8.00
CA ALA A 83 -1.26 2.11 7.13
C ALA A 83 -2.59 2.13 7.88
N LEU A 84 -3.53 2.97 7.44
CA LEU A 84 -4.86 3.08 8.04
C LEU A 84 -5.77 1.98 7.50
N ASP A 85 -6.32 1.18 8.42
CA ASP A 85 -7.32 0.16 8.07
C ASP A 85 -8.72 0.78 8.06
N MET A 86 -9.19 1.13 6.88
CA MET A 86 -10.52 1.72 6.70
C MET A 86 -11.65 0.79 7.11
N ALA A 87 -11.48 -0.53 7.00
CA ALA A 87 -12.48 -1.49 7.46
C ALA A 87 -12.62 -1.44 8.99
N SER A 88 -11.51 -1.38 9.71
CA SER A 88 -11.51 -1.18 11.18
C SER A 88 -12.07 0.17 11.60
N VAL A 89 -11.82 1.23 10.83
CA VAL A 89 -12.38 2.57 11.10
C VAL A 89 -13.91 2.56 10.98
N ILE A 90 -14.46 1.81 10.03
CA ILE A 90 -15.91 1.68 9.80
C ILE A 90 -16.54 0.68 10.79
N ALA A 91 -15.82 -0.36 11.17
CA ALA A 91 -16.36 -1.45 12.01
C ALA A 91 -16.97 -0.92 13.31
N GLY A 92 -18.18 -1.42 13.62
CA GLY A 92 -18.90 -1.06 14.84
C GLY A 92 -19.57 0.31 14.84
N THR A 93 -19.46 1.10 13.75
CA THR A 93 -20.25 2.35 13.62
C THR A 93 -21.65 2.01 13.12
N LYS A 94 -22.68 2.41 13.86
CA LYS A 94 -24.08 2.21 13.49
C LYS A 94 -24.64 3.37 12.67
N TYR A 95 -24.08 4.55 12.87
CA TYR A 95 -24.52 5.80 12.23
C TYR A 95 -23.35 6.51 11.56
N ARG A 96 -23.64 7.21 10.49
CA ARG A 96 -22.66 8.03 9.74
C ARG A 96 -21.88 9.00 10.67
N GLY A 97 -22.56 9.61 11.65
CA GLY A 97 -21.95 10.55 12.60
C GLY A 97 -20.82 9.92 13.43
N GLU A 98 -20.96 8.66 13.86
CA GLU A 98 -19.94 7.94 14.64
C GLU A 98 -18.66 7.71 13.83
N PHE A 99 -18.80 7.38 12.55
CA PHE A 99 -17.65 7.26 11.64
C PHE A 99 -16.97 8.62 11.42
N GLU A 100 -17.75 9.67 11.15
CA GLU A 100 -17.21 11.02 10.95
C GLU A 100 -16.46 11.52 12.19
N GLU A 101 -16.97 11.24 13.39
CA GLU A 101 -16.33 11.58 14.66
C GLU A 101 -15.00 10.82 14.79
N ARG A 102 -14.98 9.52 14.53
CA ARG A 102 -13.77 8.68 14.59
C ARG A 102 -12.70 9.18 13.62
N VAL A 103 -13.06 9.52 12.38
CA VAL A 103 -12.12 10.10 11.42
C VAL A 103 -11.59 11.45 11.89
N ARG A 104 -12.44 12.32 12.46
CA ARG A 104 -12.00 13.60 13.04
C ARG A 104 -11.02 13.42 14.18
N ASP A 105 -11.22 12.44 15.04
CA ASP A 105 -10.34 12.13 16.16
C ASP A 105 -8.98 11.62 15.69
N ILE A 106 -8.96 10.72 14.69
CA ILE A 106 -7.73 10.27 14.04
C ILE A 106 -6.97 11.47 13.45
N LEU A 107 -7.65 12.35 12.70
CA LEU A 107 -7.04 13.55 12.13
C LEU A 107 -6.54 14.53 13.20
N ALA A 108 -7.24 14.65 14.33
CA ALA A 108 -6.79 15.48 15.44
C ALA A 108 -5.50 14.90 16.08
N GLU A 109 -5.41 13.58 16.18
CA GLU A 109 -4.21 12.91 16.66
C GLU A 109 -3.03 13.12 15.69
N VAL A 110 -3.23 12.93 14.37
CA VAL A 110 -2.20 13.19 13.34
C VAL A 110 -1.68 14.63 13.42
N ARG A 111 -2.56 15.61 13.57
CA ARG A 111 -2.18 17.03 13.72
C ARG A 111 -1.37 17.28 14.98
N ARG A 112 -1.74 16.65 16.08
CA ARG A 112 -1.02 16.81 17.36
C ARG A 112 0.38 16.21 17.30
N VAL A 113 0.53 15.06 16.62
CA VAL A 113 1.81 14.33 16.52
C VAL A 113 2.73 14.95 15.46
N GLN A 114 2.20 15.55 14.39
CA GLN A 114 2.87 16.29 13.30
C GLN A 114 3.90 15.52 12.45
N ASN A 115 4.38 14.37 12.89
CA ASN A 115 5.40 13.58 12.18
C ASN A 115 4.83 12.29 11.57
N VAL A 116 3.54 12.28 11.23
CA VAL A 116 2.84 11.12 10.68
C VAL A 116 2.57 11.32 9.20
N ILE A 117 2.82 10.27 8.42
CA ILE A 117 2.34 10.07 7.06
C ILE A 117 1.32 8.94 7.13
N LEU A 118 0.13 9.14 6.58
CA LEU A 118 -0.86 8.07 6.46
C LEU A 118 -0.72 7.34 5.12
N PHE A 119 -0.89 6.05 5.13
CA PHE A 119 -1.14 5.27 3.92
C PHE A 119 -2.58 4.78 3.94
N VAL A 120 -3.27 4.94 2.83
CA VAL A 120 -4.62 4.43 2.62
C VAL A 120 -4.64 3.63 1.34
N ASP A 121 -4.84 2.34 1.47
CA ASP A 121 -5.14 1.49 0.33
C ASP A 121 -6.59 1.71 -0.11
N GLU A 122 -6.87 1.49 -1.39
CA GLU A 122 -8.19 1.76 -1.98
C GLU A 122 -8.70 3.19 -1.65
N MET A 123 -7.84 4.21 -1.80
CA MET A 123 -8.15 5.60 -1.41
C MET A 123 -9.45 6.15 -2.01
N HIS A 124 -9.98 5.53 -3.06
CA HIS A 124 -11.27 5.87 -3.64
C HIS A 124 -12.44 5.65 -2.66
N THR A 125 -12.28 4.75 -1.68
CA THR A 125 -13.27 4.51 -0.62
C THR A 125 -13.45 5.72 0.29
N LEU A 126 -12.40 6.54 0.45
CA LEU A 126 -12.46 7.80 1.21
C LEU A 126 -13.32 8.87 0.54
N VAL A 127 -13.40 8.84 -0.80
CA VAL A 127 -14.03 9.91 -1.60
C VAL A 127 -15.51 9.65 -1.82
N GLY A 128 -16.06 8.58 -1.23
CA GLY A 128 -17.45 8.17 -1.40
C GLY A 128 -17.75 7.93 -2.89
N ALA A 129 -17.94 6.69 -3.30
CA ALA A 129 -18.53 6.41 -4.60
C ALA A 129 -19.97 6.98 -4.58
N GLY A 130 -20.07 8.29 -4.80
CA GLY A 130 -21.30 9.04 -4.70
C GLY A 130 -22.35 8.45 -5.61
N ALA A 131 -23.38 7.85 -5.05
CA ALA A 131 -24.72 7.66 -5.57
C ALA A 131 -25.60 6.75 -4.68
N ALA A 132 -25.09 6.14 -3.61
CA ALA A 132 -25.97 5.45 -2.69
C ALA A 132 -26.29 6.37 -1.50
N GLU A 133 -27.57 6.56 -1.19
CA GLU A 133 -28.01 7.17 0.05
C GLU A 133 -27.37 6.43 1.22
N GLY A 134 -26.42 7.08 1.94
CA GLY A 134 -25.65 6.49 3.03
C GLY A 134 -24.16 6.27 2.76
N ALA A 135 -23.63 6.56 1.56
CA ALA A 135 -22.20 6.48 1.28
C ALA A 135 -21.42 7.45 2.19
N ILE A 136 -20.45 6.91 2.90
CA ILE A 136 -19.62 7.63 3.85
C ILE A 136 -18.61 8.47 3.05
N ASP A 137 -18.70 9.80 3.15
CA ASP A 137 -17.79 10.73 2.48
C ASP A 137 -16.74 11.26 3.47
N ALA A 138 -15.68 10.46 3.68
CA ALA A 138 -14.54 10.90 4.48
C ALA A 138 -13.72 12.00 3.79
N ALA A 139 -13.86 12.17 2.47
CA ALA A 139 -13.14 13.19 1.73
C ALA A 139 -13.42 14.60 2.24
N ASN A 140 -14.67 14.92 2.61
CA ASN A 140 -15.02 16.22 3.15
C ASN A 140 -14.33 16.54 4.48
N LEU A 141 -13.93 15.52 5.24
CA LEU A 141 -13.15 15.66 6.47
C LEU A 141 -11.64 15.79 6.17
N LEU A 142 -11.16 15.09 5.15
CA LEU A 142 -9.75 15.09 4.76
C LEU A 142 -9.35 16.33 3.95
N LYS A 143 -10.23 16.83 3.07
CA LYS A 143 -9.96 17.99 2.19
C LYS A 143 -9.41 19.22 2.94
N PRO A 144 -9.98 19.66 4.07
CA PRO A 144 -9.45 20.81 4.81
C PRO A 144 -8.04 20.54 5.36
N ALA A 145 -7.77 19.34 5.86
CA ALA A 145 -6.47 18.97 6.41
C ALA A 145 -5.38 18.88 5.32
N LEU A 146 -5.70 18.23 4.20
CA LEU A 146 -4.85 18.20 3.01
C LEU A 146 -4.65 19.62 2.43
N GLY A 147 -5.73 20.44 2.46
CA GLY A 147 -5.74 21.82 2.01
C GLY A 147 -4.72 22.70 2.73
N ARG A 148 -4.65 22.59 4.04
CA ARG A 148 -3.75 23.35 4.91
C ARG A 148 -2.35 22.72 5.05
N GLY A 149 -2.10 21.54 4.45
CA GLY A 149 -0.84 20.81 4.60
C GLY A 149 -0.64 20.21 6.00
N GLU A 150 -1.72 20.05 6.76
CA GLU A 150 -1.73 19.44 8.10
C GLU A 150 -1.66 17.90 8.06
N LEU A 151 -1.88 17.33 6.88
CA LEU A 151 -1.89 15.90 6.62
C LEU A 151 -1.03 15.59 5.41
N GLN A 152 -0.17 14.58 5.53
CA GLN A 152 0.49 13.91 4.42
C GLN A 152 -0.10 12.51 4.25
N LEU A 153 -0.45 12.17 3.02
CA LEU A 153 -1.12 10.92 2.68
C LEU A 153 -0.49 10.29 1.44
N ILE A 154 -0.22 8.99 1.53
CA ILE A 154 0.03 8.11 0.37
C ILE A 154 -1.29 7.39 0.10
N GLY A 155 -1.82 7.50 -1.11
CA GLY A 155 -2.99 6.73 -1.53
C GLY A 155 -2.62 5.66 -2.54
N ALA A 156 -3.33 4.53 -2.55
CA ALA A 156 -3.26 3.54 -3.61
C ALA A 156 -4.64 3.31 -4.21
N THR A 157 -4.73 3.13 -5.52
CA THR A 157 -6.00 2.90 -6.24
C THR A 157 -5.75 2.43 -7.67
N THR A 158 -6.80 2.07 -8.39
CA THR A 158 -6.72 1.80 -9.83
C THR A 158 -6.84 3.10 -10.65
N LEU A 159 -6.44 3.05 -11.93
CA LEU A 159 -6.59 4.19 -12.83
C LEU A 159 -8.05 4.61 -13.03
N ARG A 160 -8.94 3.63 -13.11
CA ARG A 160 -10.38 3.86 -13.27
C ARG A 160 -10.96 4.62 -12.07
N GLU A 161 -10.63 4.17 -10.87
CA GLU A 161 -11.10 4.77 -9.62
C GLU A 161 -10.48 6.15 -9.37
N TYR A 162 -9.19 6.31 -9.67
CA TYR A 162 -8.52 7.61 -9.59
C TYR A 162 -9.22 8.66 -10.45
N ARG A 163 -9.52 8.33 -11.71
CA ARG A 163 -10.24 9.22 -12.64
C ARG A 163 -11.67 9.52 -12.21
N SER A 164 -12.36 8.52 -11.65
CA SER A 164 -13.76 8.70 -11.23
C SER A 164 -13.92 9.50 -9.94
N SER A 165 -12.94 9.44 -9.04
CA SER A 165 -13.05 9.95 -7.67
C SER A 165 -12.13 11.14 -7.40
N ILE A 166 -10.84 11.06 -7.76
CA ILE A 166 -9.84 12.07 -7.41
C ILE A 166 -9.74 13.17 -8.46
N GLU A 167 -9.64 12.82 -9.75
CA GLU A 167 -9.50 13.81 -10.83
C GLU A 167 -10.75 14.70 -10.99
N LYS A 168 -11.93 14.18 -10.65
CA LYS A 168 -13.17 14.97 -10.71
C LYS A 168 -13.29 15.99 -9.57
N ASP A 169 -12.53 15.81 -8.50
CA ASP A 169 -12.52 16.71 -7.36
C ASP A 169 -11.32 17.66 -7.42
N ALA A 170 -11.56 18.90 -7.83
CA ALA A 170 -10.51 19.91 -8.01
C ALA A 170 -9.70 20.20 -6.73
N ALA A 171 -10.26 19.96 -5.54
CA ALA A 171 -9.56 20.17 -4.28
C ALA A 171 -8.55 19.03 -4.01
N LEU A 172 -8.92 17.79 -4.33
CA LEU A 172 -8.05 16.62 -4.22
C LEU A 172 -7.01 16.58 -5.35
N GLU A 173 -7.40 16.83 -6.59
CA GLU A 173 -6.52 16.84 -7.76
C GLU A 173 -5.31 17.80 -7.56
N ARG A 174 -5.54 18.94 -6.93
CA ARG A 174 -4.48 19.91 -6.59
C ARG A 174 -3.56 19.48 -5.46
N ARG A 175 -3.88 18.42 -4.74
CA ARG A 175 -3.13 17.95 -3.56
C ARG A 175 -2.40 16.63 -3.81
N PHE A 176 -2.91 15.82 -4.73
CA PHE A 176 -2.30 14.55 -5.09
C PHE A 176 -1.40 14.65 -6.32
N ARG A 177 -0.39 13.80 -6.35
CA ARG A 177 0.46 13.55 -7.52
C ARG A 177 0.40 12.08 -7.89
N ALA A 178 -0.11 11.79 -9.08
CA ALA A 178 -0.17 10.45 -9.62
C ALA A 178 1.25 9.86 -9.82
N VAL A 179 1.42 8.63 -9.34
CA VAL A 179 2.60 7.77 -9.57
C VAL A 179 2.07 6.51 -10.21
N GLN A 180 2.38 6.32 -11.49
CA GLN A 180 1.94 5.13 -12.20
C GLN A 180 2.79 3.93 -11.80
N VAL A 181 2.13 2.88 -11.31
CA VAL A 181 2.73 1.60 -10.97
C VAL A 181 2.38 0.60 -12.06
N ARG A 182 3.35 0.30 -12.91
CA ARG A 182 3.18 -0.66 -13.99
C ARG A 182 3.26 -2.10 -13.49
N GLU A 183 2.64 -3.01 -14.22
CA GLU A 183 2.91 -4.43 -14.07
C GLU A 183 4.40 -4.69 -14.35
N PRO A 184 5.11 -5.44 -13.48
CA PRO A 184 6.50 -5.80 -13.75
C PRO A 184 6.58 -6.76 -14.94
N THR A 185 7.71 -6.72 -15.64
CA THR A 185 7.97 -7.70 -16.69
C THR A 185 8.19 -9.11 -16.11
N PRO A 186 8.09 -10.18 -16.91
CA PRO A 186 8.42 -11.54 -16.45
C PRO A 186 9.84 -11.63 -15.85
N GLU A 187 10.82 -10.90 -16.40
CA GLU A 187 12.19 -10.85 -15.90
C GLU A 187 12.26 -10.20 -14.53
N GLU A 188 11.66 -9.01 -14.38
CA GLU A 188 11.55 -8.30 -13.10
C GLU A 188 10.80 -9.15 -12.06
N THR A 189 9.79 -9.90 -12.49
CA THR A 189 9.02 -10.78 -11.61
C THR A 189 9.86 -11.95 -11.11
N ARG A 190 10.72 -12.55 -11.94
CA ARG A 190 11.65 -13.59 -11.47
C ARG A 190 12.60 -13.07 -10.39
N GLU A 191 13.08 -11.84 -10.53
CA GLU A 191 13.92 -11.19 -9.50
C GLU A 191 13.15 -10.99 -8.20
N ILE A 192 11.89 -10.51 -8.29
CA ILE A 192 11.01 -10.32 -7.14
C ILE A 192 10.77 -11.67 -6.42
N LEU A 193 10.39 -12.71 -7.17
CA LEU A 193 10.15 -14.03 -6.59
C LEU A 193 11.39 -14.63 -5.97
N ALA A 194 12.55 -14.50 -6.64
CA ALA A 194 13.81 -14.98 -6.08
C ALA A 194 14.12 -14.37 -4.71
N GLY A 195 13.75 -13.10 -4.50
CA GLY A 195 13.90 -12.46 -3.21
C GLY A 195 12.87 -12.87 -2.17
N LEU A 196 11.66 -13.28 -2.59
CA LEU A 196 10.61 -13.76 -1.68
C LEU A 196 10.78 -15.25 -1.32
N CYS A 197 11.51 -16.01 -2.14
CA CYS A 197 11.68 -17.45 -1.94
C CYS A 197 12.23 -17.85 -0.57
N PRO A 198 13.25 -17.17 0.02
CA PRO A 198 13.75 -17.57 1.34
C PRO A 198 12.64 -17.57 2.41
N GLY A 199 11.74 -16.59 2.36
CA GLY A 199 10.59 -16.51 3.26
C GLY A 199 9.57 -17.64 3.02
N LEU A 200 9.27 -17.95 1.76
CA LEU A 200 8.37 -19.05 1.39
C LEU A 200 8.96 -20.42 1.75
N GLU A 201 10.24 -20.64 1.47
CA GLU A 201 10.96 -21.87 1.83
C GLU A 201 10.95 -22.11 3.34
N ALA A 202 11.20 -21.05 4.12
CA ALA A 202 11.17 -21.12 5.58
C ALA A 202 9.76 -21.39 6.13
N HIS A 203 8.72 -20.82 5.48
CA HIS A 203 7.32 -21.00 5.89
C HIS A 203 6.80 -22.41 5.60
N HIS A 204 7.03 -22.90 4.38
CA HIS A 204 6.51 -24.19 3.91
C HIS A 204 7.46 -25.36 4.15
N HIS A 205 8.69 -25.11 4.64
CA HIS A 205 9.73 -26.14 4.83
C HIS A 205 10.05 -26.94 3.56
N VAL A 206 10.06 -26.26 2.41
CA VAL A 206 10.35 -26.81 1.09
C VAL A 206 11.52 -26.06 0.45
N SER A 207 12.17 -26.65 -0.56
CA SER A 207 13.14 -25.95 -1.40
C SER A 207 12.49 -25.51 -2.71
N ILE A 208 12.76 -24.25 -3.12
CA ILE A 208 12.20 -23.64 -4.33
C ILE A 208 13.35 -23.30 -5.29
N PRO A 209 13.73 -24.24 -6.18
CA PRO A 209 14.81 -23.98 -7.13
C PRO A 209 14.39 -22.95 -8.20
N GLN A 210 15.39 -22.36 -8.86
CA GLN A 210 15.21 -21.30 -9.85
C GLN A 210 14.30 -21.70 -11.02
N GLU A 211 14.30 -22.99 -11.37
CA GLU A 211 13.43 -23.52 -12.42
C GLU A 211 11.96 -23.44 -12.05
N VAL A 212 11.62 -23.64 -10.77
CA VAL A 212 10.26 -23.52 -10.26
C VAL A 212 9.79 -22.07 -10.29
N ILE A 213 10.67 -21.12 -9.92
CA ILE A 213 10.39 -19.68 -10.04
C ILE A 213 10.08 -19.32 -11.50
N SER A 214 10.91 -19.78 -12.43
CA SER A 214 10.73 -19.54 -13.86
C SER A 214 9.43 -20.13 -14.38
N ALA A 215 9.12 -21.37 -13.98
CA ALA A 215 7.87 -22.03 -14.35
C ALA A 215 6.65 -21.30 -13.78
N ALA A 216 6.68 -20.86 -12.52
CA ALA A 216 5.58 -20.11 -11.91
C ALA A 216 5.27 -18.82 -12.68
N VAL A 217 6.30 -18.07 -13.09
CA VAL A 217 6.12 -16.85 -13.91
C VAL A 217 5.53 -17.18 -15.28
N GLU A 218 6.08 -18.19 -15.99
CA GLU A 218 5.64 -18.56 -17.34
C GLU A 218 4.18 -19.09 -17.34
N LEU A 219 3.88 -19.99 -16.40
CA LEU A 219 2.54 -20.59 -16.29
C LEU A 219 1.50 -19.54 -15.87
N SER A 220 1.83 -18.66 -14.92
CA SER A 220 0.93 -17.58 -14.52
C SER A 220 0.65 -16.61 -15.67
N CYS A 221 1.65 -16.26 -16.48
CA CYS A 221 1.45 -15.42 -17.67
C CYS A 221 0.58 -16.11 -18.72
N ARG A 222 0.74 -17.41 -18.90
CA ARG A 222 0.01 -18.19 -19.94
C ARG A 222 -1.43 -18.50 -19.57
N TYR A 223 -1.71 -18.79 -18.31
CA TYR A 223 -3.00 -19.34 -17.88
C TYR A 223 -3.83 -18.42 -16.99
N LEU A 224 -3.19 -17.47 -16.26
CA LEU A 224 -3.88 -16.53 -15.38
C LEU A 224 -3.92 -15.12 -16.04
N THR A 225 -4.82 -15.00 -17.03
CA THR A 225 -4.90 -13.79 -17.88
C THR A 225 -5.71 -12.66 -17.27
N ASP A 226 -6.49 -12.92 -16.25
CA ASP A 226 -7.34 -11.98 -15.49
C ASP A 226 -6.65 -11.35 -14.28
N LYS A 227 -5.45 -11.81 -13.95
CA LYS A 227 -4.62 -11.31 -12.84
C LYS A 227 -3.30 -10.71 -13.36
N PHE A 228 -2.63 -9.92 -12.52
CA PHE A 228 -1.38 -9.20 -12.86
C PHE A 228 -0.18 -9.75 -12.10
N LEU A 229 1.01 -9.61 -12.72
CA LEU A 229 2.28 -9.86 -12.05
C LEU A 229 2.58 -8.72 -11.03
N PRO A 230 3.30 -9.00 -9.96
CA PRO A 230 3.87 -10.28 -9.58
C PRO A 230 2.88 -11.21 -8.84
N ASP A 231 1.74 -10.70 -8.39
CA ASP A 231 0.79 -11.34 -7.48
C ASP A 231 0.37 -12.74 -7.96
N LYS A 232 -0.06 -12.87 -9.22
CA LYS A 232 -0.46 -14.17 -9.80
C LYS A 232 0.67 -15.22 -9.81
N ALA A 233 1.92 -14.79 -9.90
CA ALA A 233 3.06 -15.72 -9.87
C ALA A 233 3.46 -16.05 -8.43
N VAL A 234 3.31 -15.11 -7.50
CA VAL A 234 3.49 -15.34 -6.06
C VAL A 234 2.44 -16.33 -5.56
N ASP A 235 1.16 -16.08 -5.86
CA ASP A 235 0.06 -16.98 -5.49
C ASP A 235 0.31 -18.41 -5.97
N LEU A 236 0.72 -18.58 -7.25
CA LEU A 236 0.97 -19.90 -7.82
C LEU A 236 2.15 -20.62 -7.16
N LEU A 237 3.19 -19.85 -6.79
CA LEU A 237 4.36 -20.40 -6.12
C LEU A 237 4.05 -20.82 -4.68
N ASP A 238 3.30 -19.98 -3.96
CA ASP A 238 2.87 -20.23 -2.57
C ASP A 238 1.94 -21.44 -2.49
N GLU A 239 0.95 -21.51 -3.39
CA GLU A 239 0.04 -22.64 -3.49
C GLU A 239 0.77 -23.95 -3.82
N GLY A 240 1.73 -23.90 -4.77
CA GLY A 240 2.57 -25.04 -5.11
C GLY A 240 3.42 -25.53 -3.93
N ALA A 241 4.04 -24.61 -3.19
CA ALA A 241 4.83 -24.92 -2.02
C ALA A 241 3.96 -25.53 -0.89
N ALA A 242 2.79 -24.99 -0.65
CA ALA A 242 1.83 -25.53 0.31
C ALA A 242 1.38 -26.96 -0.07
N HIS A 243 1.16 -27.21 -1.36
CA HIS A 243 0.76 -28.54 -1.86
C HIS A 243 1.84 -29.59 -1.64
N VAL A 244 3.12 -29.26 -1.92
CA VAL A 244 4.26 -30.13 -1.67
C VAL A 244 4.40 -30.45 -0.18
N TRP A 245 4.29 -29.46 0.68
CA TRP A 245 4.37 -29.62 2.13
C TRP A 245 3.28 -30.55 2.68
N LEU A 246 2.08 -30.52 2.12
CA LEU A 246 0.97 -31.42 2.50
C LEU A 246 1.14 -32.86 1.98
N GLY A 247 2.26 -33.20 1.34
CA GLY A 247 2.54 -34.53 0.81
C GLY A 247 1.83 -34.77 -0.52
N GLY A 248 1.71 -33.76 -1.36
CA GLY A 248 1.30 -33.91 -2.76
C GLY A 248 2.17 -34.91 -3.49
N PRO A 249 1.67 -35.55 -4.57
CA PRO A 249 2.47 -36.50 -5.33
C PRO A 249 3.76 -35.82 -5.82
N GLU A 250 4.91 -36.47 -5.60
CA GLU A 250 6.16 -36.01 -6.20
C GLU A 250 5.91 -35.84 -7.71
N PRO A 251 6.30 -34.71 -8.31
CA PRO A 251 6.20 -34.55 -9.76
C PRO A 251 7.04 -35.63 -10.43
N ALA A 252 6.42 -36.37 -11.33
CA ALA A 252 7.05 -37.43 -12.11
C ALA A 252 8.12 -36.89 -13.07
#